data_586b182e83302ae6beb9e0e45384d364
#
_entry.id   586b182e83302ae6beb9e0e45384d364
#
_cell.length_a   1.000
_cell.length_b   1.000
_cell.length_c   1.000
_cell.angle_alpha   90.00
_cell.angle_beta   90.00
_cell.angle_gamma   90.00
#
_symmetry.space_group_name_H-M   'P 1'
#
loop_
_entity.id
_entity.type
_entity.pdbx_description
1 polymer ?
#
loop_
_entity_poly.entity_id
_entity_poly.type
_entity_poly.pdbx_seq_one_letter_code
_entity_poly.pdbx_strand_id
1 'polypeptide(L)'
;LADADMQRVITVGRSATGLPHDKLVERTAPDLRDLSALVHELASVDACFFCLGVSAAGMSEADYRRVTYDLTLSVAQTLVAANPAMVFVYVSGEGTDSTERGRQMWARVKGATENAVHALPFAAVYAFRPGIIQPLDGITSRTTLYRVLYAVLGPLQPVFARLTPGYVTDTRRVGLAMLVAARGGSEEWIVDTKGINRLAAS
;
A
#
# COMPACT_ATOMS: atom_id res chain seq x y z
N LEU A 1 -3.77 2.11 -14.25
CA LEU A 1 -3.70 2.75 -15.57
C LEU A 1 -4.61 2.06 -16.60
N ALA A 2 -4.77 0.72 -16.54
CA ALA A 2 -5.59 -0.05 -17.47
C ALA A 2 -7.12 0.08 -17.22
N ASP A 3 -7.52 0.60 -16.08
CA ASP A 3 -8.94 0.79 -15.73
C ASP A 3 -9.55 1.92 -16.57
N ALA A 4 -10.72 1.68 -17.16
CA ALA A 4 -11.36 2.62 -18.10
C ALA A 4 -11.87 3.89 -17.39
N ASP A 5 -12.38 3.75 -16.16
CA ASP A 5 -12.95 4.85 -15.39
C ASP A 5 -11.87 5.74 -14.74
N MET A 6 -10.63 5.24 -14.68
CA MET A 6 -9.51 6.01 -14.16
C MET A 6 -9.10 7.09 -15.15
N GLN A 7 -9.27 8.34 -14.78
CA GLN A 7 -8.95 9.49 -15.65
C GLN A 7 -7.47 9.89 -15.51
N ARG A 8 -6.94 9.90 -14.29
CA ARG A 8 -5.58 10.34 -14.00
C ARG A 8 -5.00 9.57 -12.83
N VAL A 9 -3.73 9.23 -12.93
CA VAL A 9 -2.93 8.65 -11.84
C VAL A 9 -1.74 9.56 -11.60
N ILE A 10 -1.60 10.06 -10.38
CA ILE A 10 -0.45 10.85 -9.96
C ILE A 10 0.46 9.95 -9.12
N THR A 11 1.67 9.73 -9.55
CA THR A 11 2.69 9.07 -8.73
C THR A 11 3.55 10.11 -8.05
N VAL A 12 3.74 9.97 -6.74
CA VAL A 12 4.65 10.79 -5.96
C VAL A 12 5.74 9.90 -5.37
N GLY A 13 6.98 10.21 -5.66
CA GLY A 13 8.10 9.39 -5.21
C GLY A 13 9.43 10.15 -5.27
N ARG A 14 10.51 9.54 -4.79
CA ARG A 14 11.87 10.12 -4.87
C ARG A 14 12.46 10.07 -6.29
N SER A 15 11.89 9.27 -7.16
CA SER A 15 12.28 9.15 -8.56
C SER A 15 11.07 8.83 -9.41
N ALA A 16 11.09 9.23 -10.68
CA ALA A 16 10.09 8.85 -11.65
C ALA A 16 10.07 7.34 -11.89
N THR A 17 8.92 6.81 -12.29
CA THR A 17 8.76 5.40 -12.69
C THR A 17 9.33 5.15 -14.08
N GLY A 18 9.30 6.16 -14.94
CA GLY A 18 9.69 6.08 -16.35
C GLY A 18 8.70 5.32 -17.21
N LEU A 19 7.48 5.09 -16.73
CA LEU A 19 6.42 4.43 -17.51
C LEU A 19 5.73 5.44 -18.43
N PRO A 20 5.74 5.27 -19.75
CA PRO A 20 4.98 6.13 -20.66
C PRO A 20 3.50 5.74 -20.62
N HIS A 21 2.63 6.66 -20.18
CA HIS A 21 1.17 6.46 -20.22
C HIS A 21 0.44 7.80 -20.12
N ASP A 22 -0.54 8.04 -20.96
CA ASP A 22 -1.26 9.32 -21.08
C ASP A 22 -1.98 9.72 -19.76
N LYS A 23 -2.47 8.75 -19.00
CA LYS A 23 -3.12 8.97 -17.69
C LYS A 23 -2.13 9.18 -16.55
N LEU A 24 -0.83 8.96 -16.75
CA LEU A 24 0.17 9.00 -15.69
C LEU A 24 0.83 10.37 -15.60
N VAL A 25 0.76 10.95 -14.43
CA VAL A 25 1.47 12.17 -14.06
C VAL A 25 2.48 11.84 -12.99
N GLU A 26 3.77 12.05 -13.26
CA GLU A 26 4.83 11.75 -12.32
C GLU A 26 5.30 13.01 -11.59
N ARG A 27 5.38 12.94 -10.29
CA ARG A 27 5.91 14.00 -9.40
C ARG A 27 7.04 13.42 -8.54
N THR A 28 8.13 14.16 -8.46
CA THR A 28 9.26 13.81 -7.60
C THR A 28 9.30 14.73 -6.39
N ALA A 29 9.38 14.14 -5.20
CA ALA A 29 9.57 14.84 -3.95
C ALA A 29 10.78 14.23 -3.23
N PRO A 30 11.85 14.99 -2.99
CA PRO A 30 13.04 14.50 -2.28
C PRO A 30 12.74 14.06 -0.85
N ASP A 31 11.89 14.81 -0.15
CA ASP A 31 11.31 14.44 1.15
C ASP A 31 9.78 14.29 1.01
N LEU A 32 9.32 13.05 1.11
CA LEU A 32 7.89 12.74 1.01
C LEU A 32 7.07 13.22 2.24
N ARG A 33 7.72 13.69 3.29
CA ARG A 33 7.05 14.32 4.43
C ARG A 33 6.62 15.76 4.14
N ASP A 34 7.25 16.38 3.16
CA ASP A 34 6.87 17.72 2.70
C ASP A 34 6.26 17.62 1.28
N LEU A 35 4.95 17.63 1.23
CA LEU A 35 4.16 17.67 0.00
C LEU A 35 3.55 19.06 -0.27
N SER A 36 4.02 20.11 0.41
CA SER A 36 3.45 21.46 0.33
C SER A 36 3.36 22.00 -1.10
N ALA A 37 4.40 21.72 -1.92
CA ALA A 37 4.42 22.14 -3.33
C ALA A 37 3.39 21.39 -4.22
N LEU A 38 2.88 20.25 -3.76
CA LEU A 38 1.96 19.39 -4.52
C LEU A 38 0.52 19.43 -3.98
N VAL A 39 0.29 20.09 -2.85
CA VAL A 39 -0.97 20.04 -2.11
C VAL A 39 -2.19 20.41 -2.96
N HIS A 40 -2.07 21.44 -3.79
CA HIS A 40 -3.16 21.87 -4.67
C HIS A 40 -3.52 20.85 -5.74
N GLU A 41 -2.50 20.17 -6.29
CA GLU A 41 -2.73 19.11 -7.28
C GLU A 41 -3.32 17.88 -6.61
N LEU A 42 -2.81 17.50 -5.43
CA LEU A 42 -3.26 16.35 -4.66
C LEU A 42 -4.65 16.53 -4.05
N ALA A 43 -5.08 17.76 -3.82
CA ALA A 43 -6.44 18.05 -3.35
C ALA A 43 -7.54 17.64 -4.34
N SER A 44 -7.20 17.45 -5.61
CA SER A 44 -8.15 17.07 -6.67
C SER A 44 -8.25 15.57 -6.92
N VAL A 45 -7.57 14.72 -6.13
CA VAL A 45 -7.61 13.27 -6.32
C VAL A 45 -8.62 12.63 -5.36
N ASP A 46 -9.32 11.58 -5.84
CA ASP A 46 -10.36 10.89 -5.09
C ASP A 46 -9.81 9.87 -4.12
N ALA A 47 -8.64 9.29 -4.39
CA ALA A 47 -8.04 8.26 -3.57
C ALA A 47 -6.51 8.31 -3.54
N CYS A 48 -5.93 8.01 -2.39
CA CYS A 48 -4.50 7.77 -2.20
C CYS A 48 -4.23 6.29 -1.97
N PHE A 49 -3.39 5.68 -2.81
CA PHE A 49 -2.87 4.33 -2.62
C PHE A 49 -1.45 4.43 -2.04
N PHE A 50 -1.34 4.38 -0.71
CA PHE A 50 -0.08 4.49 -0.01
C PHE A 50 0.63 3.13 0.04
N CYS A 51 1.50 2.90 -0.94
CA CYS A 51 2.23 1.64 -1.13
C CYS A 51 3.69 1.71 -0.66
N LEU A 52 4.09 2.78 0.02
CA LEU A 52 5.45 2.90 0.54
C LEU A 52 5.67 1.95 1.72
N GLY A 53 6.81 1.28 1.70
CA GLY A 53 7.20 0.39 2.76
C GLY A 53 8.66 -0.02 2.64
N VAL A 54 9.28 -0.29 3.78
CA VAL A 54 10.65 -0.81 3.88
C VAL A 54 10.66 -2.08 4.71
N SER A 55 11.68 -2.92 4.53
CA SER A 55 11.92 -4.05 5.42
C SER A 55 12.40 -3.56 6.77
N ALA A 56 11.86 -4.13 7.85
CA ALA A 56 12.32 -3.87 9.22
C ALA A 56 13.66 -4.57 9.57
N ALA A 57 14.16 -5.42 8.67
CA ALA A 57 15.38 -6.19 8.92
C ALA A 57 16.58 -5.29 9.19
N GLY A 58 17.22 -5.48 10.33
CA GLY A 58 18.38 -4.70 10.76
C GLY A 58 18.08 -3.28 11.27
N MET A 59 16.82 -2.90 11.41
CA MET A 59 16.42 -1.59 11.93
C MET A 59 16.06 -1.65 13.41
N SER A 60 16.37 -0.57 14.13
CA SER A 60 15.78 -0.32 15.45
C SER A 60 14.29 0.01 15.31
N GLU A 61 13.51 -0.17 16.39
CA GLU A 61 12.09 0.21 16.38
C GLU A 61 11.90 1.70 16.13
N ALA A 62 12.77 2.55 16.67
CA ALA A 62 12.72 3.99 16.49
C ALA A 62 12.95 4.39 15.02
N ASP A 63 13.93 3.76 14.36
CA ASP A 63 14.21 4.04 12.95
C ASP A 63 13.10 3.52 12.04
N TYR A 64 12.58 2.32 12.33
CA TYR A 64 11.48 1.75 11.57
C TYR A 64 10.19 2.57 11.73
N ARG A 65 9.92 3.07 12.96
CA ARG A 65 8.80 3.95 13.24
C ARG A 65 8.90 5.25 12.44
N ARG A 66 10.07 5.86 12.37
CA ARG A 66 10.30 7.10 11.61
C ARG A 66 9.97 6.96 10.13
N VAL A 67 10.35 5.85 9.50
CA VAL A 67 10.14 5.62 8.06
C VAL A 67 8.80 4.95 7.73
N THR A 68 8.09 4.43 8.71
CA THR A 68 6.80 3.75 8.52
C THR A 68 5.66 4.59 9.10
N TYR A 69 5.67 4.85 10.40
CA TYR A 69 4.60 5.58 11.09
C TYR A 69 4.66 7.07 10.79
N ASP A 70 5.78 7.73 11.12
CA ASP A 70 5.86 9.20 11.05
C ASP A 70 5.71 9.69 9.61
N LEU A 71 6.34 9.00 8.65
CA LEU A 71 6.20 9.33 7.23
C LEU A 71 4.76 9.16 6.74
N THR A 72 4.14 8.01 7.02
CA THR A 72 2.77 7.74 6.57
C THR A 72 1.79 8.74 7.17
N LEU A 73 1.93 9.02 8.45
CA LEU A 73 1.04 9.96 9.14
C LEU A 73 1.21 11.39 8.65
N SER A 74 2.45 11.85 8.39
CA SER A 74 2.72 13.16 7.79
C SER A 74 2.02 13.32 6.43
N VAL A 75 2.17 12.32 5.54
CA VAL A 75 1.49 12.31 4.24
C VAL A 75 -0.03 12.31 4.42
N ALA A 76 -0.56 11.41 5.25
CA ALA A 76 -2.00 11.29 5.45
C ALA A 76 -2.62 12.58 6.04
N GLN A 77 -1.95 13.23 7.00
CA GLN A 77 -2.39 14.52 7.56
C GLN A 77 -2.42 15.64 6.52
N THR A 78 -1.39 15.70 5.66
CA THR A 78 -1.36 16.67 4.56
C THR A 78 -2.51 16.45 3.59
N LEU A 79 -2.76 15.19 3.21
CA LEU A 79 -3.81 14.85 2.26
C LEU A 79 -5.22 15.06 2.82
N VAL A 80 -5.49 14.66 4.06
CA VAL A 80 -6.82 14.87 4.66
C VAL A 80 -7.12 16.34 4.89
N ALA A 81 -6.12 17.15 5.20
CA ALA A 81 -6.28 18.60 5.30
C ALA A 81 -6.61 19.25 3.93
N ALA A 82 -6.05 18.69 2.84
CA ALA A 82 -6.30 19.17 1.49
C ALA A 82 -7.64 18.68 0.91
N ASN A 83 -8.01 17.43 1.19
CA ASN A 83 -9.25 16.81 0.70
C ASN A 83 -9.78 15.74 1.68
N PRO A 84 -10.65 16.09 2.62
CA PRO A 84 -11.25 15.12 3.54
C PRO A 84 -12.21 14.12 2.85
N ALA A 85 -12.67 14.41 1.63
CA ALA A 85 -13.49 13.49 0.84
C ALA A 85 -12.67 12.36 0.18
N MET A 86 -11.34 12.39 0.29
CA MET A 86 -10.45 11.38 -0.26
C MET A 86 -10.60 10.04 0.46
N VAL A 87 -10.45 8.94 -0.28
CA VAL A 87 -10.26 7.59 0.28
C VAL A 87 -8.75 7.33 0.46
N PHE A 88 -8.35 6.82 1.62
CA PHE A 88 -6.96 6.48 1.89
C PHE A 88 -6.77 4.96 2.04
N VAL A 89 -5.96 4.35 1.18
CA VAL A 89 -5.62 2.93 1.23
C VAL A 89 -4.16 2.77 1.64
N TYR A 90 -3.92 2.21 2.82
CA TYR A 90 -2.58 1.91 3.34
C TYR A 90 -2.22 0.44 3.13
N VAL A 91 -1.10 0.16 2.49
CA VAL A 91 -0.59 -1.21 2.34
C VAL A 91 0.34 -1.55 3.50
N SER A 92 -0.16 -2.32 4.43
CA SER A 92 0.62 -2.80 5.58
C SER A 92 1.20 -4.20 5.36
N GLY A 93 0.55 -5.25 5.78
CA GLY A 93 0.96 -6.64 5.55
C GLY A 93 0.33 -7.62 6.53
N GLU A 94 0.32 -8.86 6.13
CA GLU A 94 -0.15 -9.97 6.96
C GLU A 94 0.65 -10.05 8.26
N GLY A 95 -0.01 -10.35 9.36
CA GLY A 95 0.61 -10.40 10.69
C GLY A 95 0.78 -9.04 11.36
N THR A 96 0.25 -7.94 10.80
CA THR A 96 0.19 -6.64 11.47
C THR A 96 -0.63 -6.74 12.76
N ASP A 97 -0.12 -6.15 13.84
CA ASP A 97 -0.71 -6.21 15.17
C ASP A 97 -1.45 -4.92 15.53
N SER A 98 -2.77 -4.92 15.36
CA SER A 98 -3.64 -3.78 15.71
C SER A 98 -3.69 -3.50 17.21
N THR A 99 -3.24 -4.43 18.07
CA THR A 99 -3.17 -4.20 19.52
C THR A 99 -1.96 -3.38 19.94
N GLU A 100 -0.96 -3.25 19.07
CA GLU A 100 0.30 -2.55 19.28
C GLU A 100 1.18 -3.14 20.43
N ARG A 101 0.87 -4.35 20.91
CA ARG A 101 1.48 -4.98 22.10
C ARG A 101 2.21 -6.28 21.80
N GLY A 102 2.14 -6.78 20.58
CA GLY A 102 2.77 -8.03 20.17
C GLY A 102 4.30 -8.00 20.24
N ARG A 103 4.91 -9.16 20.15
CA ARG A 103 6.37 -9.29 20.27
C ARG A 103 7.13 -8.74 19.07
N GLN A 104 6.53 -8.81 17.87
CA GLN A 104 7.16 -8.39 16.62
C GLN A 104 7.11 -6.86 16.48
N MET A 105 8.25 -6.23 16.53
CA MET A 105 8.40 -4.77 16.45
C MET A 105 7.70 -4.21 15.19
N TRP A 106 7.99 -4.78 14.03
CA TRP A 106 7.42 -4.31 12.76
C TRP A 106 5.89 -4.41 12.74
N ALA A 107 5.33 -5.45 13.36
CA ALA A 107 3.89 -5.65 13.43
C ALA A 107 3.21 -4.59 14.31
N ARG A 108 3.82 -4.26 15.47
CA ARG A 108 3.33 -3.17 16.34
C ARG A 108 3.34 -1.81 15.61
N VAL A 109 4.47 -1.48 14.97
CA VAL A 109 4.61 -0.18 14.29
C VAL A 109 3.61 -0.06 13.13
N LYS A 110 3.42 -1.13 12.35
CA LYS A 110 2.40 -1.14 11.29
C LYS A 110 0.99 -1.04 11.86
N GLY A 111 0.69 -1.74 12.96
CA GLY A 111 -0.61 -1.64 13.64
C GLY A 111 -0.88 -0.22 14.16
N ALA A 112 0.09 0.40 14.79
CA ALA A 112 0.00 1.80 15.22
C ALA A 112 -0.23 2.74 14.02
N THR A 113 0.42 2.47 12.87
CA THR A 113 0.22 3.26 11.65
C THR A 113 -1.20 3.12 11.12
N GLU A 114 -1.72 1.89 11.02
CA GLU A 114 -3.10 1.63 10.59
C GLU A 114 -4.11 2.35 11.49
N ASN A 115 -3.97 2.20 12.81
CA ASN A 115 -4.85 2.82 13.80
C ASN A 115 -4.82 4.35 13.70
N ALA A 116 -3.63 4.94 13.59
CA ALA A 116 -3.48 6.38 13.50
C ALA A 116 -4.07 6.97 12.21
N VAL A 117 -3.87 6.29 11.06
CA VAL A 117 -4.44 6.73 9.78
C VAL A 117 -5.96 6.54 9.77
N HIS A 118 -6.46 5.42 10.33
CA HIS A 118 -7.90 5.17 10.44
C HIS A 118 -8.64 6.21 11.29
N ALA A 119 -7.96 6.80 12.27
CA ALA A 119 -8.53 7.88 13.10
C ALA A 119 -8.61 9.24 12.39
N LEU A 120 -7.99 9.40 11.22
CA LEU A 120 -8.06 10.65 10.45
C LEU A 120 -9.42 10.78 9.72
N PRO A 121 -9.94 12.01 9.56
CA PRO A 121 -11.26 12.24 8.99
C PRO A 121 -11.28 12.19 7.45
N PHE A 122 -10.77 11.09 6.88
CA PHE A 122 -10.99 10.77 5.47
C PHE A 122 -12.41 10.25 5.24
N ALA A 123 -12.90 10.29 4.00
CA ALA A 123 -14.18 9.68 3.64
C ALA A 123 -14.19 8.16 3.94
N ALA A 124 -13.09 7.48 3.69
CA ALA A 124 -12.85 6.11 4.11
C ALA A 124 -11.34 5.83 4.22
N VAL A 125 -10.97 4.90 5.12
CA VAL A 125 -9.61 4.40 5.27
C VAL A 125 -9.62 2.88 5.20
N TYR A 126 -8.75 2.32 4.39
CA TYR A 126 -8.55 0.88 4.27
C TYR A 126 -7.10 0.49 4.57
N ALA A 127 -6.92 -0.51 5.41
CA ALA A 127 -5.63 -1.14 5.69
C ALA A 127 -5.55 -2.49 4.95
N PHE A 128 -4.76 -2.54 3.89
CA PHE A 128 -4.55 -3.76 3.13
C PHE A 128 -3.41 -4.56 3.76
N ARG A 129 -3.72 -5.81 4.14
CA ARG A 129 -2.77 -6.75 4.76
C ARG A 129 -2.47 -7.92 3.81
N PRO A 130 -1.77 -7.70 2.69
CA PRO A 130 -1.37 -8.79 1.82
C PRO A 130 -0.34 -9.68 2.52
N GLY A 131 -0.44 -10.98 2.30
CA GLY A 131 0.60 -11.95 2.61
C GLY A 131 1.67 -11.95 1.52
N ILE A 132 1.74 -13.03 0.73
CA ILE A 132 2.67 -13.14 -0.39
C ILE A 132 2.05 -12.51 -1.62
N ILE A 133 2.70 -11.46 -2.15
CA ILE A 133 2.30 -10.82 -3.41
C ILE A 133 3.18 -11.36 -4.54
N GLN A 134 2.60 -12.09 -5.48
CA GLN A 134 3.31 -12.53 -6.68
C GLN A 134 3.47 -11.35 -7.64
N PRO A 135 4.70 -10.98 -8.03
CA PRO A 135 4.89 -9.98 -9.05
C PRO A 135 4.49 -10.56 -10.41
N LEU A 136 3.66 -9.84 -11.16
CA LEU A 136 3.28 -10.15 -12.53
C LEU A 136 3.93 -9.17 -13.50
N ASP A 137 3.81 -9.45 -14.80
CA ASP A 137 4.15 -8.54 -15.90
C ASP A 137 5.63 -8.04 -15.86
N GLY A 138 6.57 -8.90 -15.44
CA GLY A 138 8.00 -8.59 -15.41
C GLY A 138 8.44 -7.68 -14.27
N ILE A 139 7.54 -7.36 -13.32
CA ILE A 139 7.88 -6.59 -12.13
C ILE A 139 8.85 -7.40 -11.26
N THR A 140 10.01 -6.83 -10.96
CA THR A 140 11.01 -7.45 -10.08
C THR A 140 11.08 -6.72 -8.74
N SER A 141 11.20 -7.48 -7.64
CA SER A 141 11.43 -6.90 -6.32
C SER A 141 12.78 -6.19 -6.29
N ARG A 142 12.81 -4.95 -5.78
CA ARG A 142 14.06 -4.21 -5.51
C ARG A 142 14.86 -4.81 -4.35
N THR A 143 14.23 -5.60 -3.48
CA THR A 143 14.89 -6.23 -2.34
C THR A 143 15.51 -7.56 -2.78
N THR A 144 16.82 -7.65 -2.72
CA THR A 144 17.59 -8.84 -3.14
C THR A 144 17.13 -10.12 -2.44
N LEU A 145 16.78 -10.04 -1.15
CA LEU A 145 16.26 -11.17 -0.37
C LEU A 145 14.97 -11.75 -0.99
N TYR A 146 14.00 -10.89 -1.32
CA TYR A 146 12.77 -11.34 -1.96
C TYR A 146 13.01 -11.86 -3.38
N ARG A 147 13.94 -11.26 -4.12
CA ARG A 147 14.32 -11.74 -5.46
C ARG A 147 14.90 -13.15 -5.41
N VAL A 148 15.79 -13.44 -4.44
CA VAL A 148 16.35 -14.79 -4.23
C VAL A 148 15.26 -15.75 -3.75
N LEU A 149 14.42 -15.34 -2.81
CA LEU A 149 13.32 -16.15 -2.31
C LEU A 149 12.35 -16.52 -3.43
N TYR A 150 11.99 -15.59 -4.29
CA TYR A 150 11.14 -15.86 -5.46
C TYR A 150 11.84 -16.72 -6.51
N ALA A 151 13.15 -16.59 -6.71
CA ALA A 151 13.90 -17.43 -7.63
C ALA A 151 13.96 -18.90 -7.16
N VAL A 152 14.12 -19.11 -5.84
CA VAL A 152 14.21 -20.45 -5.24
C VAL A 152 12.83 -21.10 -5.07
N LEU A 153 11.84 -20.34 -4.61
CA LEU A 153 10.48 -20.84 -4.34
C LEU A 153 9.55 -20.73 -5.56
N GLY A 154 9.97 -20.03 -6.61
CA GLY A 154 9.17 -19.82 -7.81
C GLY A 154 8.60 -21.11 -8.42
N PRO A 155 9.39 -22.17 -8.59
CA PRO A 155 8.89 -23.46 -9.09
C PRO A 155 7.86 -24.13 -8.17
N LEU A 156 7.88 -23.83 -6.87
CA LEU A 156 6.96 -24.35 -5.85
C LEU A 156 5.72 -23.48 -5.65
N GLN A 157 5.67 -22.28 -6.25
CA GLN A 157 4.55 -21.35 -6.13
C GLN A 157 3.17 -21.96 -6.48
N PRO A 158 2.99 -22.76 -7.54
CA PRO A 158 1.69 -23.38 -7.85
C PRO A 158 1.22 -24.30 -6.74
N VAL A 159 2.15 -24.98 -6.07
CA VAL A 159 1.86 -25.89 -4.95
C VAL A 159 1.46 -25.10 -3.71
N PHE A 160 2.21 -24.03 -3.38
CA PHE A 160 1.86 -23.14 -2.26
C PHE A 160 0.53 -22.40 -2.49
N ALA A 161 0.28 -21.87 -3.69
CA ALA A 161 -0.97 -21.24 -4.04
C ALA A 161 -2.18 -22.18 -3.90
N ARG A 162 -1.96 -23.49 -4.16
CA ARG A 162 -3.00 -24.50 -4.03
C ARG A 162 -3.21 -24.96 -2.59
N LEU A 163 -2.16 -24.98 -1.77
CA LEU A 163 -2.21 -25.41 -0.37
C LEU A 163 -2.62 -24.27 0.58
N THR A 164 -2.32 -23.01 0.23
CA THR A 164 -2.61 -21.83 1.07
C THR A 164 -3.24 -20.68 0.24
N PRO A 165 -4.39 -20.89 -0.41
CA PRO A 165 -4.99 -19.89 -1.31
C PRO A 165 -5.37 -18.59 -0.58
N GLY A 166 -5.49 -18.62 0.75
CA GLY A 166 -5.79 -17.46 1.57
C GLY A 166 -4.60 -16.56 1.91
N TYR A 167 -3.35 -16.97 1.55
CA TYR A 167 -2.12 -16.22 1.86
C TYR A 167 -1.40 -15.67 0.64
N VAL A 168 -1.85 -16.02 -0.55
CA VAL A 168 -1.21 -15.64 -1.81
C VAL A 168 -2.14 -14.77 -2.62
N THR A 169 -1.62 -13.66 -3.08
CA THR A 169 -2.25 -12.75 -4.04
C THR A 169 -1.23 -12.34 -5.10
N ASP A 170 -1.60 -11.50 -6.03
CA ASP A 170 -0.69 -10.95 -7.04
C ASP A 170 -0.83 -9.43 -7.18
N THR A 171 0.12 -8.81 -7.87
CA THR A 171 0.15 -7.35 -8.04
C THR A 171 -1.09 -6.81 -8.74
N ARG A 172 -1.69 -7.57 -9.67
CA ARG A 172 -2.91 -7.17 -10.39
C ARG A 172 -4.12 -7.19 -9.48
N ARG A 173 -4.29 -8.28 -8.70
CA ARG A 173 -5.38 -8.40 -7.73
C ARG A 173 -5.32 -7.33 -6.65
N VAL A 174 -4.14 -7.05 -6.11
CA VAL A 174 -3.97 -5.95 -5.15
C VAL A 174 -4.43 -4.62 -5.75
N GLY A 175 -4.02 -4.31 -6.98
CA GLY A 175 -4.43 -3.09 -7.67
C GLY A 175 -5.95 -3.02 -7.93
N LEU A 176 -6.56 -4.11 -8.40
CA LEU A 176 -8.02 -4.18 -8.61
C LEU A 176 -8.79 -4.02 -7.30
N ALA A 177 -8.37 -4.73 -6.24
CA ALA A 177 -8.99 -4.62 -4.93
C ALA A 177 -8.92 -3.20 -4.35
N MET A 178 -7.79 -2.50 -4.56
CA MET A 178 -7.66 -1.10 -4.16
C MET A 178 -8.64 -0.19 -4.90
N LEU A 179 -8.84 -0.40 -6.20
CA LEU A 179 -9.82 0.36 -6.98
C LEU A 179 -11.25 0.10 -6.50
N VAL A 180 -11.60 -1.15 -6.23
CA VAL A 180 -12.92 -1.51 -5.68
C VAL A 180 -13.13 -0.88 -4.30
N ALA A 181 -12.14 -0.95 -3.41
CA ALA A 181 -12.22 -0.33 -2.10
C ALA A 181 -12.37 1.20 -2.21
N ALA A 182 -11.61 1.85 -3.11
CA ALA A 182 -11.71 3.29 -3.33
C ALA A 182 -13.08 3.73 -3.85
N ARG A 183 -13.83 2.83 -4.50
CA ARG A 183 -15.21 3.05 -4.97
C ARG A 183 -16.27 2.67 -3.92
N GLY A 184 -15.87 2.37 -2.68
CA GLY A 184 -16.79 2.00 -1.59
C GLY A 184 -17.22 0.53 -1.60
N GLY A 185 -16.53 -0.33 -2.34
CA GLY A 185 -16.87 -1.74 -2.48
C GLY A 185 -16.40 -2.65 -1.33
N SER A 186 -15.88 -2.12 -0.23
CA SER A 186 -15.48 -2.91 0.94
C SER A 186 -16.21 -2.43 2.19
N GLU A 187 -16.82 -3.36 2.92
CA GLU A 187 -17.44 -3.10 4.22
C GLU A 187 -16.41 -3.12 5.37
N GLU A 188 -15.34 -3.88 5.19
CA GLU A 188 -14.28 -4.03 6.19
C GLU A 188 -13.14 -3.05 5.91
N TRP A 189 -12.69 -2.30 6.93
CA TRP A 189 -11.58 -1.39 6.78
C TRP A 189 -10.21 -2.09 6.80
N ILE A 190 -10.10 -3.28 7.45
CA ILE A 190 -8.92 -4.16 7.35
C ILE A 190 -9.23 -5.21 6.30
N VAL A 191 -8.44 -5.22 5.23
CA VAL A 191 -8.60 -6.14 4.09
C VAL A 191 -7.39 -7.08 4.04
N ASP A 192 -7.58 -8.31 4.51
CA ASP A 192 -6.57 -9.36 4.46
C ASP A 192 -6.41 -9.93 3.03
N THR A 193 -5.53 -10.91 2.85
CA THR A 193 -5.29 -11.52 1.54
C THR A 193 -6.56 -12.14 0.93
N LYS A 194 -7.43 -12.73 1.75
CA LYS A 194 -8.71 -13.30 1.26
C LYS A 194 -9.66 -12.19 0.81
N GLY A 195 -9.75 -11.13 1.59
CA GLY A 195 -10.50 -9.93 1.25
C GLY A 195 -10.01 -9.29 -0.05
N ILE A 196 -8.68 -9.15 -0.21
CA ILE A 196 -8.06 -8.65 -1.45
C ILE A 196 -8.46 -9.52 -2.64
N ASN A 197 -8.34 -10.85 -2.53
CA ASN A 197 -8.70 -11.75 -3.62
C ASN A 197 -10.19 -11.73 -3.94
N ARG A 198 -11.06 -11.57 -2.94
CA ARG A 198 -12.52 -11.42 -3.11
C ARG A 198 -12.87 -10.13 -3.82
N LEU A 199 -12.35 -8.97 -3.36
CA LEU A 199 -12.59 -7.68 -3.99
C LEU A 199 -12.06 -7.62 -5.42
N ALA A 200 -10.95 -8.28 -5.72
CA ALA A 200 -10.40 -8.31 -7.07
C ALA A 200 -11.22 -9.17 -8.04
N ALA A 201 -12.15 -9.98 -7.56
CA ALA A 201 -13.01 -10.85 -8.37
C ALA A 201 -14.43 -10.27 -8.56
N SER A 202 -14.77 -9.18 -7.86
CA SER A 202 -16.04 -8.45 -8.01
C SER A 202 -15.99 -7.46 -9.17
#